data_36be607e48178355f2db1db2003ddafd
#
_entry.id   36be607e48178355f2db1db2003ddafd
#
_cell.length_a   1.000
_cell.length_b   1.000
_cell.length_c   1.000
_cell.angle_alpha   90.00
_cell.angle_beta   90.00
_cell.angle_gamma   90.00
#
_symmetry.space_group_name_H-M   'P 1'
#
loop_
_entity.id
_entity.type
_entity.pdbx_description
1 polymer ?
#
loop_
_entity_poly.entity_id
_entity_poly.type
_entity_poly.pdbx_seq_one_letter_code
_entity_poly.pdbx_strand_id
1 'polypeptide(L)'
;ELLERQAVGYYTGEVAGEQAKAMDYYMGKPFGTEEPGRSAVVSSDVWDVVEGLTPMVLRPFVASDDVVKFNPLGPDDEEAAQQESEYLNWVITQRNDSFAELVAWVKTGLLQKNGVVKYWWEKSTQSSIERYYGVTDDVFALLAQDKGVTIVEHSEEMGPEGLMHDVVLRTSEEQGFAKFCVIPPEEFLISRDASGPNPKLARFVQHRRMATIGELRVMGYDVADDMDDGFDADPQYSQQYQARRSEEERAEYGEGNDTTARQVLFKETYWQIDQDGDGVPELRKLCTVGKQILADDETEEVPFAAWTPYPQPFKFYGRCPADETLEIQLIKSTILRETMNNIYTINNNRTYANESVMLDDLIDNQIAGVVRVKGQGNVAHSVAAAEVTPIGNVTMPMIEYWDSAKENRTGSTRYNQGTDANSLNKTATGIRIIAENANLRVEIISRAFANAMADLMRGMHGLCRRHATKAETIRLRGKWVEVDPRAWKKRIDLSISVGLGNADQQMK
;
A
#
# COMPACT_ATOMS: atom_id res chain seq x y z
N GLU A 1 -12.68 23.89 -6.10
CA GLU A 1 -13.50 23.70 -4.88
C GLU A 1 -14.77 22.86 -5.14
N LEU A 2 -15.61 23.15 -6.17
CA LEU A 2 -16.83 22.38 -6.40
C LEU A 2 -16.55 20.92 -6.71
N LEU A 3 -15.62 20.62 -7.63
CA LEU A 3 -15.22 19.26 -8.00
C LEU A 3 -14.55 18.53 -6.83
N GLU A 4 -13.72 19.23 -6.08
CA GLU A 4 -13.11 18.71 -4.86
C GLU A 4 -14.16 18.29 -3.84
N ARG A 5 -15.14 19.18 -3.54
CA ARG A 5 -16.25 18.88 -2.63
C ARG A 5 -17.07 17.68 -3.07
N GLN A 6 -17.31 17.55 -4.37
CA GLN A 6 -18.01 16.39 -4.94
C GLN A 6 -17.19 15.11 -4.79
N ALA A 7 -15.87 15.16 -5.04
CA ALA A 7 -14.96 14.02 -4.89
C ALA A 7 -14.82 13.59 -3.42
N VAL A 8 -14.69 14.54 -2.49
CA VAL A 8 -14.72 14.29 -1.05
C VAL A 8 -16.04 13.63 -0.65
N GLY A 9 -17.18 14.20 -1.05
CA GLY A 9 -18.49 13.62 -0.75
C GLY A 9 -18.70 12.20 -1.31
N TYR A 10 -18.15 11.91 -2.48
CA TYR A 10 -18.18 10.58 -3.07
C TYR A 10 -17.33 9.58 -2.24
N TYR A 11 -16.09 9.95 -1.95
CA TYR A 11 -15.21 9.11 -1.16
C TYR A 11 -15.74 8.85 0.24
N THR A 12 -16.12 9.91 0.96
CA THR A 12 -16.57 9.81 2.36
C THR A 12 -17.92 9.13 2.51
N GLY A 13 -18.83 9.34 1.56
CA GLY A 13 -20.18 8.77 1.62
C GLY A 13 -20.29 7.31 1.20
N GLU A 14 -19.46 6.86 0.25
CA GLU A 14 -19.62 5.53 -0.35
C GLU A 14 -18.43 4.59 -0.07
N VAL A 15 -17.22 5.08 0.18
CA VAL A 15 -16.00 4.26 0.17
C VAL A 15 -15.30 4.20 1.52
N ALA A 16 -15.08 5.34 2.14
CA ALA A 16 -14.25 5.48 3.34
C ALA A 16 -14.69 4.57 4.50
N GLY A 17 -16.00 4.48 4.75
CA GLY A 17 -16.55 3.63 5.81
C GLY A 17 -16.32 2.13 5.57
N GLU A 18 -16.40 1.68 4.32
CA GLU A 18 -16.15 0.28 3.96
C GLU A 18 -14.68 -0.06 4.05
N GLN A 19 -13.79 0.86 3.64
CA GLN A 19 -12.34 0.68 3.76
C GLN A 19 -11.87 0.66 5.23
N ALA A 20 -12.39 1.53 6.07
CA ALA A 20 -12.10 1.54 7.50
C ALA A 20 -12.56 0.23 8.16
N LYS A 21 -13.77 -0.23 7.85
CA LYS A 21 -14.29 -1.51 8.33
C LYS A 21 -13.40 -2.68 7.89
N ALA A 22 -12.97 -2.73 6.63
CA ALA A 22 -12.09 -3.78 6.13
C ALA A 22 -10.75 -3.80 6.89
N MET A 23 -10.18 -2.63 7.19
CA MET A 23 -8.96 -2.50 7.99
C MET A 23 -9.15 -2.98 9.42
N ASP A 24 -10.27 -2.63 10.09
CA ASP A 24 -10.55 -3.08 11.46
C ASP A 24 -10.69 -4.61 11.53
N TYR A 25 -11.33 -5.23 10.55
CA TYR A 25 -11.45 -6.68 10.44
C TYR A 25 -10.11 -7.36 10.14
N TYR A 26 -9.28 -6.77 9.28
CA TYR A 26 -7.92 -7.25 9.01
C TYR A 26 -7.04 -7.21 10.26
N MET A 27 -7.15 -6.16 11.06
CA MET A 27 -6.43 -6.01 12.32
C MET A 27 -7.00 -6.85 13.46
N GLY A 28 -8.12 -7.55 13.23
CA GLY A 28 -8.77 -8.36 14.27
C GLY A 28 -9.35 -7.55 15.43
N LYS A 29 -9.72 -6.29 15.18
CA LYS A 29 -10.31 -5.45 16.22
C LYS A 29 -11.67 -5.98 16.66
N PRO A 30 -12.05 -5.79 17.94
CA PRO A 30 -13.39 -6.10 18.45
C PRO A 30 -14.48 -5.41 17.63
N PHE A 31 -15.64 -6.08 17.47
CA PHE A 31 -16.77 -5.52 16.71
C PHE A 31 -17.61 -4.50 17.49
N GLY A 32 -17.32 -4.29 18.77
CA GLY A 32 -18.09 -3.40 19.67
C GLY A 32 -19.37 -4.05 20.21
N THR A 33 -19.59 -5.34 19.97
CA THR A 33 -20.72 -6.12 20.48
C THR A 33 -20.32 -7.08 21.61
N GLU A 34 -19.12 -6.91 22.16
CA GLU A 34 -18.54 -7.75 23.20
C GLU A 34 -19.19 -7.44 24.55
N GLU A 35 -19.64 -8.48 25.24
CA GLU A 35 -20.22 -8.36 26.60
C GLU A 35 -19.16 -8.76 27.64
N PRO A 36 -19.00 -7.99 28.74
CA PRO A 36 -18.12 -8.36 29.83
C PRO A 36 -18.46 -9.75 30.40
N GLY A 37 -17.44 -10.60 30.60
CA GLY A 37 -17.61 -11.97 31.10
C GLY A 37 -18.00 -13.01 30.06
N ARG A 38 -18.10 -12.63 28.77
CA ARG A 38 -18.29 -13.53 27.64
C ARG A 38 -17.05 -13.57 26.74
N SER A 39 -17.01 -14.55 25.85
CA SER A 39 -15.94 -14.68 24.88
C SER A 39 -15.94 -13.51 23.89
N ALA A 40 -14.77 -12.89 23.70
CA ALA A 40 -14.53 -11.80 22.75
C ALA A 40 -13.69 -12.24 21.54
N VAL A 41 -13.63 -13.54 21.25
CA VAL A 41 -12.81 -14.10 20.15
C VAL A 41 -13.24 -13.49 18.82
N VAL A 42 -12.25 -13.09 18.01
CA VAL A 42 -12.41 -12.63 16.63
C VAL A 42 -11.66 -13.59 15.70
N SER A 43 -12.31 -14.07 14.66
CA SER A 43 -11.69 -14.87 13.60
C SER A 43 -10.86 -13.95 12.69
N SER A 44 -9.75 -14.42 12.13
CA SER A 44 -8.82 -13.64 11.30
C SER A 44 -8.98 -13.93 9.81
N ASP A 45 -10.20 -14.20 9.34
CA ASP A 45 -10.43 -14.65 7.96
C ASP A 45 -10.00 -13.64 6.90
N VAL A 46 -10.17 -12.33 7.14
CA VAL A 46 -9.73 -11.27 6.22
C VAL A 46 -8.21 -11.25 6.12
N TRP A 47 -7.52 -11.36 7.25
CA TRP A 47 -6.06 -11.44 7.29
C TRP A 47 -5.54 -12.67 6.52
N ASP A 48 -6.11 -13.85 6.77
CA ASP A 48 -5.73 -15.10 6.11
C ASP A 48 -5.86 -15.01 4.58
N VAL A 49 -6.95 -14.39 4.09
CA VAL A 49 -7.19 -14.25 2.66
C VAL A 49 -6.24 -13.24 2.03
N VAL A 50 -6.05 -12.07 2.63
CA VAL A 50 -5.17 -11.02 2.09
C VAL A 50 -3.72 -11.49 2.07
N GLU A 51 -3.23 -12.05 3.19
CA GLU A 51 -1.86 -12.55 3.28
C GLU A 51 -1.64 -13.80 2.39
N GLY A 52 -2.66 -14.63 2.21
CA GLY A 52 -2.60 -15.78 1.31
C GLY A 52 -2.56 -15.41 -0.16
N LEU A 53 -3.32 -14.38 -0.59
CA LEU A 53 -3.36 -13.94 -1.99
C LEU A 53 -2.17 -13.05 -2.38
N THR A 54 -1.62 -12.28 -1.45
CA THR A 54 -0.51 -11.36 -1.71
C THR A 54 0.68 -12.03 -2.43
N PRO A 55 1.27 -13.13 -1.93
CA PRO A 55 2.39 -13.78 -2.60
C PRO A 55 1.99 -14.39 -3.96
N MET A 56 0.74 -14.83 -4.13
CA MET A 56 0.28 -15.39 -5.39
C MET A 56 0.21 -14.33 -6.48
N VAL A 57 -0.27 -13.13 -6.15
CA VAL A 57 -0.36 -12.01 -7.09
C VAL A 57 1.02 -11.42 -7.38
N LEU A 58 1.91 -11.32 -6.37
CA LEU A 58 3.24 -10.73 -6.52
C LEU A 58 4.23 -11.63 -7.22
N ARG A 59 4.14 -12.95 -7.07
CA ARG A 59 5.13 -13.90 -7.58
C ARG A 59 5.57 -13.67 -9.03
N PRO A 60 4.67 -13.39 -10.00
CA PRO A 60 5.07 -13.14 -11.38
C PRO A 60 5.97 -11.92 -11.56
N PHE A 61 5.87 -10.94 -10.66
CA PHE A 61 6.55 -9.64 -10.75
C PHE A 61 7.86 -9.56 -9.95
N VAL A 62 8.07 -10.51 -9.04
CA VAL A 62 9.27 -10.53 -8.16
C VAL A 62 10.17 -11.73 -8.46
N ALA A 63 9.68 -12.72 -9.21
CA ALA A 63 10.43 -13.94 -9.50
C ALA A 63 11.59 -13.73 -10.50
N SER A 64 11.62 -12.62 -11.24
CA SER A 64 12.70 -12.31 -12.20
C SER A 64 12.96 -10.80 -12.20
N ASP A 65 14.20 -10.42 -12.51
CA ASP A 65 14.59 -9.03 -12.69
C ASP A 65 13.99 -8.40 -13.96
N ASP A 66 13.50 -9.21 -14.90
CA ASP A 66 12.85 -8.81 -16.14
C ASP A 66 11.31 -8.79 -15.98
N VAL A 67 10.79 -7.84 -15.21
CA VAL A 67 9.36 -7.72 -14.92
C VAL A 67 8.58 -7.23 -16.13
N VAL A 68 9.16 -6.30 -16.89
CA VAL A 68 8.53 -5.57 -17.99
C VAL A 68 9.39 -5.60 -19.23
N LYS A 69 8.75 -5.79 -20.39
CA LYS A 69 9.40 -5.76 -21.68
C LYS A 69 8.64 -4.83 -22.63
N PHE A 70 9.32 -3.82 -23.13
CA PHE A 70 8.79 -2.99 -24.22
C PHE A 70 8.88 -3.70 -25.54
N ASN A 71 7.82 -3.62 -26.34
CA ASN A 71 7.80 -4.18 -27.68
C ASN A 71 8.45 -3.20 -28.66
N PRO A 72 9.27 -3.69 -29.61
CA PRO A 72 9.84 -2.84 -30.65
C PRO A 72 8.75 -2.29 -31.57
N LEU A 73 8.91 -1.07 -32.04
CA LEU A 73 8.01 -0.43 -33.01
C LEU A 73 8.33 -0.85 -34.45
N GLY A 74 9.46 -1.47 -34.69
CA GLY A 74 9.90 -1.94 -35.98
C GLY A 74 11.14 -2.82 -35.88
N PRO A 75 11.59 -3.45 -36.99
CA PRO A 75 12.73 -4.39 -36.97
C PRO A 75 14.04 -3.76 -36.49
N ASP A 76 14.28 -2.48 -36.80
CA ASP A 76 15.49 -1.76 -36.43
C ASP A 76 15.47 -1.21 -34.98
N ASP A 77 14.40 -1.50 -34.22
CA ASP A 77 14.15 -0.93 -32.89
C ASP A 77 14.27 -1.99 -31.78
N GLU A 78 14.65 -3.23 -32.10
CA GLU A 78 14.69 -4.33 -31.12
C GLU A 78 15.73 -4.08 -30.03
N GLU A 79 16.94 -3.64 -30.39
CA GLU A 79 18.01 -3.38 -29.43
C GLU A 79 17.65 -2.20 -28.50
N ALA A 80 17.05 -1.14 -29.06
CA ALA A 80 16.61 0.01 -28.27
C ALA A 80 15.49 -0.36 -27.29
N ALA A 81 14.48 -1.12 -27.74
CA ALA A 81 13.39 -1.59 -26.90
C ALA A 81 13.89 -2.49 -25.75
N GLN A 82 14.88 -3.33 -26.03
CA GLN A 82 15.51 -4.17 -25.02
C GLN A 82 16.29 -3.33 -24.00
N GLN A 83 17.11 -2.37 -24.46
CA GLN A 83 17.87 -1.48 -23.60
C GLN A 83 16.96 -0.64 -22.69
N GLU A 84 15.86 -0.08 -23.22
CA GLU A 84 14.87 0.68 -22.47
C GLU A 84 14.18 -0.18 -21.39
N SER A 85 13.86 -1.44 -21.74
CA SER A 85 13.28 -2.41 -20.80
C SER A 85 14.23 -2.70 -19.64
N GLU A 86 15.49 -3.00 -19.96
CA GLU A 86 16.53 -3.29 -18.96
C GLU A 86 16.81 -2.10 -18.04
N TYR A 87 16.86 -0.89 -18.63
CA TYR A 87 17.06 0.34 -17.85
C TYR A 87 15.92 0.57 -16.86
N LEU A 88 14.66 0.47 -17.28
CA LEU A 88 13.53 0.68 -16.40
C LEU A 88 13.40 -0.41 -15.33
N ASN A 89 13.65 -1.66 -15.66
CA ASN A 89 13.72 -2.73 -14.68
C ASN A 89 14.82 -2.44 -13.64
N TRP A 90 15.98 -1.94 -14.07
CA TRP A 90 17.05 -1.52 -13.17
C TRP A 90 16.64 -0.33 -12.30
N VAL A 91 15.99 0.71 -12.84
CA VAL A 91 15.49 1.86 -12.06
C VAL A 91 14.52 1.40 -10.97
N ILE A 92 13.62 0.48 -11.30
CA ILE A 92 12.66 -0.05 -10.34
C ILE A 92 13.38 -0.86 -9.27
N THR A 93 14.24 -1.80 -9.63
CA THR A 93 14.82 -2.74 -8.67
C THR A 93 15.97 -2.15 -7.84
N GLN A 94 16.72 -1.17 -8.38
CA GLN A 94 17.92 -0.65 -7.73
C GLN A 94 17.79 0.78 -7.20
N ARG A 95 16.96 1.62 -7.84
CA ARG A 95 16.78 3.03 -7.42
C ARG A 95 15.55 3.24 -6.55
N ASN A 96 14.59 2.32 -6.59
CA ASN A 96 13.39 2.35 -5.78
C ASN A 96 13.39 1.19 -4.78
N ASP A 97 12.75 1.35 -3.62
CA ASP A 97 12.44 0.24 -2.71
C ASP A 97 11.20 -0.52 -3.22
N SER A 98 11.35 -1.10 -4.42
CA SER A 98 10.24 -1.63 -5.20
C SER A 98 9.54 -2.80 -4.52
N PHE A 99 10.26 -3.63 -3.77
CA PHE A 99 9.64 -4.79 -3.13
C PHE A 99 8.61 -4.36 -2.08
N ALA A 100 8.99 -3.43 -1.19
CA ALA A 100 8.08 -2.93 -0.16
C ALA A 100 6.88 -2.20 -0.76
N GLU A 101 7.12 -1.33 -1.77
CA GLU A 101 6.08 -0.60 -2.48
C GLU A 101 5.12 -1.54 -3.24
N LEU A 102 5.63 -2.57 -3.92
CA LEU A 102 4.79 -3.54 -4.63
C LEU A 102 3.95 -4.39 -3.67
N VAL A 103 4.53 -4.81 -2.53
CA VAL A 103 3.78 -5.50 -1.47
C VAL A 103 2.66 -4.60 -0.94
N ALA A 104 2.96 -3.34 -0.61
CA ALA A 104 1.99 -2.37 -0.13
C ALA A 104 0.89 -2.11 -1.17
N TRP A 105 1.26 -1.97 -2.45
CA TRP A 105 0.32 -1.74 -3.55
C TRP A 105 -0.67 -2.89 -3.72
N VAL A 106 -0.15 -4.14 -3.72
CA VAL A 106 -1.01 -5.33 -3.82
C VAL A 106 -1.91 -5.45 -2.59
N LYS A 107 -1.37 -5.32 -1.38
CA LYS A 107 -2.17 -5.39 -0.14
C LYS A 107 -3.25 -4.34 -0.08
N THR A 108 -2.94 -3.10 -0.46
CA THR A 108 -3.94 -2.02 -0.48
C THR A 108 -5.10 -2.36 -1.42
N GLY A 109 -4.82 -2.88 -2.62
CA GLY A 109 -5.87 -3.32 -3.54
C GLY A 109 -6.70 -4.49 -3.02
N LEU A 110 -6.08 -5.51 -2.42
CA LEU A 110 -6.76 -6.68 -1.86
C LEU A 110 -7.61 -6.35 -0.62
N LEU A 111 -7.22 -5.34 0.15
CA LEU A 111 -7.86 -4.98 1.41
C LEU A 111 -8.83 -3.78 1.26
N GLN A 112 -8.45 -2.77 0.51
CA GLN A 112 -9.12 -1.46 0.47
C GLN A 112 -9.70 -1.11 -0.90
N LYS A 113 -10.10 -2.12 -1.70
CA LYS A 113 -10.76 -2.02 -3.01
C LYS A 113 -9.82 -1.61 -4.15
N ASN A 114 -9.07 -0.54 -3.98
CA ASN A 114 -8.15 -0.03 -4.99
C ASN A 114 -6.77 0.20 -4.39
N GLY A 115 -5.73 -0.17 -5.13
CA GLY A 115 -4.36 0.25 -4.85
C GLY A 115 -3.97 1.35 -5.84
N VAL A 116 -3.49 2.47 -5.33
CA VAL A 116 -3.07 3.62 -6.14
C VAL A 116 -1.60 3.91 -5.90
N VAL A 117 -0.87 4.16 -6.98
CA VAL A 117 0.55 4.53 -6.97
C VAL A 117 0.69 5.86 -7.68
N LYS A 118 1.49 6.75 -7.11
CA LYS A 118 1.96 7.97 -7.73
C LYS A 118 3.38 7.76 -8.23
N TYR A 119 3.73 8.33 -9.39
CA TYR A 119 5.08 8.36 -9.91
C TYR A 119 5.49 9.78 -10.27
N TRP A 120 6.76 10.13 -10.04
CA TRP A 120 7.30 11.46 -10.29
C TRP A 120 8.80 11.40 -10.57
N TRP A 121 9.35 12.50 -11.03
CA TRP A 121 10.78 12.66 -11.18
C TRP A 121 11.38 13.19 -9.88
N GLU A 122 12.18 12.38 -9.21
CA GLU A 122 12.90 12.76 -8.01
C GLU A 122 14.22 13.40 -8.41
N LYS A 123 14.48 14.64 -7.95
CA LYS A 123 15.78 15.30 -8.09
C LYS A 123 16.59 15.02 -6.84
N SER A 124 17.75 14.42 -7.02
CA SER A 124 18.72 14.18 -5.95
C SER A 124 19.99 14.96 -6.27
N THR A 125 20.43 15.78 -5.32
CA THR A 125 21.71 16.47 -5.43
C THR A 125 22.75 15.67 -4.66
N GLN A 126 23.63 14.98 -5.38
CA GLN A 126 24.82 14.39 -4.76
C GLN A 126 25.90 15.45 -4.63
N SER A 127 26.32 15.73 -3.40
CA SER A 127 27.46 16.59 -3.16
C SER A 127 28.66 15.77 -2.71
N SER A 128 29.77 15.89 -3.44
CA SER A 128 31.08 15.36 -3.04
C SER A 128 31.97 16.53 -2.60
N ILE A 129 32.79 16.29 -1.56
CA ILE A 129 33.80 17.25 -1.12
C ILE A 129 35.16 16.73 -1.56
N GLU A 130 35.80 17.47 -2.45
CA GLU A 130 37.13 17.17 -2.95
C GLU A 130 38.13 18.20 -2.42
N ARG A 131 39.31 17.74 -2.03
CA ARG A 131 40.37 18.59 -1.48
C ARG A 131 41.58 18.53 -2.40
N TYR A 132 41.98 19.70 -2.90
CA TYR A 132 43.12 19.88 -3.74
C TYR A 132 44.16 20.72 -3.00
N TYR A 133 45.42 20.29 -2.99
CA TYR A 133 46.52 20.95 -2.31
C TYR A 133 47.60 21.37 -3.32
N GLY A 134 48.13 22.59 -3.19
CA GLY A 134 49.22 23.09 -4.02
C GLY A 134 48.88 23.22 -5.50
N VAL A 135 47.67 23.62 -5.82
CA VAL A 135 47.18 23.78 -7.19
C VAL A 135 47.65 25.14 -7.76
N THR A 136 48.11 25.15 -9.02
CA THR A 136 48.52 26.40 -9.67
C THR A 136 47.30 27.23 -10.10
N ASP A 137 47.49 28.56 -10.31
CA ASP A 137 46.46 29.49 -10.76
C ASP A 137 45.63 29.02 -11.94
N ASP A 138 46.29 28.45 -12.97
CA ASP A 138 45.63 27.95 -14.18
C ASP A 138 44.68 26.81 -13.88
N VAL A 139 45.09 25.84 -13.03
CA VAL A 139 44.28 24.67 -12.65
C VAL A 139 43.15 25.09 -11.72
N PHE A 140 43.40 26.01 -10.79
CA PHE A 140 42.38 26.59 -9.94
C PHE A 140 41.27 27.30 -10.74
N ALA A 141 41.67 28.13 -11.73
CA ALA A 141 40.72 28.80 -12.61
C ALA A 141 39.86 27.77 -13.42
N LEU A 142 40.46 26.65 -13.85
CA LEU A 142 39.75 25.60 -14.56
C LEU A 142 38.73 24.90 -13.64
N LEU A 143 39.13 24.55 -12.41
CA LEU A 143 38.29 23.92 -11.42
C LEU A 143 37.14 24.84 -10.96
N ALA A 144 37.39 26.13 -10.86
CA ALA A 144 36.39 27.15 -10.47
C ALA A 144 35.35 27.44 -11.58
N GLN A 145 35.67 27.16 -12.85
CA GLN A 145 34.76 27.35 -13.98
C GLN A 145 33.78 26.19 -14.18
N ASP A 146 34.00 25.07 -13.51
CA ASP A 146 33.14 23.90 -13.69
C ASP A 146 31.74 24.14 -13.08
N LYS A 147 30.70 23.83 -13.87
CA LYS A 147 29.31 24.04 -13.44
C LYS A 147 28.97 23.07 -12.31
N GLY A 148 28.54 23.60 -11.17
CA GLY A 148 28.15 22.79 -10.01
C GLY A 148 29.22 22.70 -8.92
N VAL A 149 30.35 23.37 -9.10
CA VAL A 149 31.42 23.45 -8.09
C VAL A 149 31.23 24.70 -7.25
N THR A 150 31.24 24.52 -5.91
CA THR A 150 31.22 25.60 -4.93
C THR A 150 32.47 25.54 -4.08
N ILE A 151 33.24 26.63 -4.02
CA ILE A 151 34.43 26.71 -3.18
C ILE A 151 33.98 26.85 -1.71
N VAL A 152 34.36 25.89 -0.88
CA VAL A 152 34.02 25.85 0.55
C VAL A 152 35.12 26.52 1.38
N GLU A 153 36.38 26.17 1.07
CA GLU A 153 37.57 26.75 1.74
C GLU A 153 38.62 27.03 0.66
N HIS A 154 39.33 28.13 0.79
CA HIS A 154 40.42 28.53 -0.09
C HIS A 154 41.52 29.16 0.71
N SER A 155 42.74 28.71 0.56
CA SER A 155 43.94 29.34 1.11
C SER A 155 45.00 29.44 0.01
N GLU A 156 45.81 30.52 0.11
CA GLU A 156 46.88 30.83 -0.84
C GLU A 156 48.23 30.76 -0.14
N GLU A 157 49.18 30.02 -0.72
CA GLU A 157 50.56 29.96 -0.24
C GLU A 157 51.53 30.23 -1.37
N MET A 158 52.64 30.97 -1.05
CA MET A 158 53.69 31.26 -2.03
C MET A 158 54.63 30.05 -2.12
N GLY A 159 54.53 29.27 -3.18
CA GLY A 159 55.38 28.13 -3.45
C GLY A 159 56.56 28.43 -4.35
N PRO A 160 57.45 27.44 -4.64
CA PRO A 160 58.65 27.63 -5.44
C PRO A 160 58.38 27.99 -6.90
N GLU A 161 57.22 27.67 -7.44
CA GLU A 161 56.82 27.88 -8.85
C GLU A 161 55.78 28.98 -9.03
N GLY A 162 55.42 29.73 -7.93
CA GLY A 162 54.44 30.80 -7.97
C GLY A 162 53.39 30.69 -6.86
N LEU A 163 52.24 31.33 -7.05
CA LEU A 163 51.12 31.23 -6.14
C LEU A 163 50.49 29.83 -6.23
N MET A 164 50.35 29.19 -5.09
CA MET A 164 49.71 27.86 -4.98
C MET A 164 48.44 27.97 -4.13
N HIS A 165 47.41 27.29 -4.53
CA HIS A 165 46.08 27.29 -3.90
C HIS A 165 45.80 25.96 -3.25
N ASP A 166 45.38 25.97 -1.98
CA ASP A 166 44.74 24.83 -1.32
C ASP A 166 43.24 25.10 -1.29
N VAL A 167 42.49 24.21 -1.90
CA VAL A 167 41.06 24.43 -2.15
C VAL A 167 40.24 23.23 -1.74
N VAL A 168 39.15 23.49 -1.00
CA VAL A 168 38.12 22.51 -0.74
C VAL A 168 36.92 22.83 -1.61
N LEU A 169 36.65 21.96 -2.55
CA LEU A 169 35.56 22.12 -3.51
C LEU A 169 34.39 21.21 -3.11
N ARG A 170 33.19 21.73 -3.14
CA ARG A 170 31.97 20.95 -3.13
C ARG A 170 31.44 20.88 -4.53
N THR A 171 31.51 19.69 -5.12
CA THR A 171 30.90 19.39 -6.41
C THR A 171 29.49 18.89 -6.16
N SER A 172 28.51 19.59 -6.70
CA SER A 172 27.09 19.22 -6.61
C SER A 172 26.61 18.75 -7.98
N GLU A 173 26.35 17.46 -8.11
CA GLU A 173 25.72 16.90 -9.32
C GLU A 173 24.23 16.69 -9.07
N GLU A 174 23.40 17.31 -9.91
CA GLU A 174 21.98 17.00 -9.95
C GLU A 174 21.77 15.69 -10.71
N GLN A 175 21.36 14.67 -10.00
CA GLN A 175 20.89 13.41 -10.57
C GLN A 175 19.40 13.29 -10.33
N GLY A 176 18.65 12.92 -11.36
CA GLY A 176 17.23 12.64 -11.21
C GLY A 176 16.93 11.21 -11.66
N PHE A 177 15.92 10.63 -11.06
CA PHE A 177 15.39 9.32 -11.49
C PHE A 177 13.88 9.27 -11.28
N ALA A 178 13.24 8.37 -12.03
CA ALA A 178 11.81 8.13 -11.86
C ALA A 178 11.58 7.36 -10.57
N LYS A 179 10.76 7.92 -9.68
CA LYS A 179 10.36 7.32 -8.39
C LYS A 179 8.86 7.05 -8.38
N PHE A 180 8.47 6.04 -7.61
CA PHE A 180 7.06 5.75 -7.36
C PHE A 180 6.83 5.40 -5.90
N CYS A 181 5.61 5.62 -5.41
CA CYS A 181 5.19 5.32 -4.05
C CYS A 181 3.71 5.00 -4.02
N VAL A 182 3.32 4.07 -3.16
CA VAL A 182 1.91 3.75 -2.91
C VAL A 182 1.27 4.87 -2.10
N ILE A 183 0.08 5.28 -2.52
CA ILE A 183 -0.67 6.33 -1.84
C ILE A 183 -1.69 5.69 -0.91
N PRO A 184 -1.77 6.15 0.35
CA PRO A 184 -2.85 5.80 1.25
C PRO A 184 -4.22 6.15 0.64
N PRO A 185 -5.25 5.30 0.77
CA PRO A 185 -6.55 5.55 0.14
C PRO A 185 -7.22 6.86 0.53
N GLU A 186 -7.02 7.32 1.77
CA GLU A 186 -7.54 8.59 2.27
C GLU A 186 -6.86 9.81 1.65
N GLU A 187 -5.67 9.65 1.09
CA GLU A 187 -4.93 10.72 0.42
C GLU A 187 -5.31 10.90 -1.04
N PHE A 188 -6.06 9.95 -1.61
CA PHE A 188 -6.43 9.95 -3.02
C PHE A 188 -7.92 10.25 -3.22
N LEU A 189 -8.21 11.27 -4.00
CA LEU A 189 -9.56 11.65 -4.39
C LEU A 189 -9.72 11.61 -5.90
N ILE A 190 -10.88 11.16 -6.35
CA ILE A 190 -11.22 11.09 -7.77
C ILE A 190 -12.68 11.49 -7.99
N SER A 191 -12.96 12.08 -9.13
CA SER A 191 -14.33 12.43 -9.50
C SER A 191 -15.19 11.18 -9.74
N ARG A 192 -16.48 11.28 -9.45
CA ARG A 192 -17.45 10.18 -9.60
C ARG A 192 -17.67 9.75 -11.04
N ASP A 193 -17.35 10.60 -12.00
CA ASP A 193 -17.48 10.36 -13.44
C ASP A 193 -16.40 9.47 -14.04
N ALA A 194 -15.43 9.03 -13.22
CA ALA A 194 -14.43 8.08 -13.65
C ALA A 194 -15.04 6.76 -14.11
N SER A 195 -14.90 6.45 -15.40
CA SER A 195 -15.58 5.32 -16.05
C SER A 195 -14.87 3.97 -15.94
N GLY A 196 -13.79 3.89 -15.14
CA GLY A 196 -13.01 2.66 -14.95
C GLY A 196 -11.88 2.83 -13.94
N PRO A 197 -11.07 1.79 -13.72
CA PRO A 197 -10.01 1.80 -12.71
C PRO A 197 -8.82 2.70 -13.07
N ASN A 198 -8.76 3.24 -14.29
CA ASN A 198 -7.67 4.11 -14.73
C ASN A 198 -7.94 5.58 -14.35
N PRO A 199 -7.15 6.18 -13.44
CA PRO A 199 -7.35 7.55 -13.00
C PRO A 199 -7.13 8.60 -14.09
N LYS A 200 -6.44 8.26 -15.18
CA LYS A 200 -6.19 9.17 -16.33
C LYS A 200 -7.47 9.54 -17.10
N LEU A 201 -8.54 8.77 -16.94
CA LEU A 201 -9.83 9.02 -17.59
C LEU A 201 -10.77 9.92 -16.78
N ALA A 202 -10.40 10.29 -15.58
CA ALA A 202 -11.20 11.13 -14.70
C ALA A 202 -10.95 12.61 -15.00
N ARG A 203 -12.01 13.45 -14.87
CA ARG A 203 -11.91 14.90 -15.05
C ARG A 203 -11.16 15.58 -13.89
N PHE A 204 -11.17 14.97 -12.72
CA PHE A 204 -10.55 15.48 -11.51
C PHE A 204 -9.92 14.34 -10.72
N VAL A 205 -8.63 14.52 -10.40
CA VAL A 205 -7.85 13.64 -9.51
C VAL A 205 -7.07 14.51 -8.57
N GLN A 206 -7.05 14.17 -7.29
CA GLN A 206 -6.32 14.93 -6.29
C GLN A 206 -5.55 13.98 -5.35
N HIS A 207 -4.30 14.31 -5.09
CA HIS A 207 -3.50 13.74 -4.03
C HIS A 207 -3.34 14.79 -2.93
N ARG A 208 -3.76 14.46 -1.73
CA ARG A 208 -3.64 15.29 -0.55
C ARG A 208 -2.79 14.59 0.49
N ARG A 209 -1.82 15.28 1.03
CA ARG A 209 -0.95 14.72 2.06
C ARG A 209 -0.55 15.76 3.08
N MET A 210 -0.22 15.28 4.28
CA MET A 210 0.46 16.13 5.25
C MET A 210 1.90 16.35 4.81
N ALA A 211 2.33 17.58 4.74
CA ALA A 211 3.70 17.99 4.45
C ALA A 211 4.15 19.05 5.45
N THR A 212 5.43 19.06 5.77
CA THR A 212 5.97 20.16 6.59
C THR A 212 6.25 21.39 5.71
N ILE A 213 6.20 22.58 6.31
CA ILE A 213 6.56 23.82 5.62
C ILE A 213 7.98 23.71 5.07
N GLY A 214 8.91 23.10 5.82
CA GLY A 214 10.28 22.84 5.40
C GLY A 214 10.38 22.01 4.13
N GLU A 215 9.60 20.89 4.04
CA GLU A 215 9.54 20.06 2.84
C GLU A 215 9.05 20.84 1.62
N LEU A 216 7.99 21.64 1.78
CA LEU A 216 7.44 22.43 0.68
C LEU A 216 8.45 23.48 0.16
N ARG A 217 9.23 24.10 1.05
CA ARG A 217 10.31 25.02 0.67
C ARG A 217 11.45 24.31 -0.06
N VAL A 218 11.81 23.10 0.37
CA VAL A 218 12.81 22.27 -0.33
C VAL A 218 12.31 21.88 -1.73
N MET A 219 10.99 21.68 -1.92
CA MET A 219 10.38 21.47 -3.24
C MET A 219 10.34 22.73 -4.10
N GLY A 220 10.72 23.89 -3.55
CA GLY A 220 10.77 25.18 -4.26
C GLY A 220 9.51 26.02 -4.18
N TYR A 221 8.54 25.67 -3.33
CA TYR A 221 7.34 26.46 -3.12
C TYR A 221 7.59 27.60 -2.13
N ASP A 222 7.03 28.77 -2.42
CA ASP A 222 7.05 29.92 -1.51
C ASP A 222 5.89 29.79 -0.51
N VAL A 223 6.23 29.36 0.71
CA VAL A 223 5.27 29.09 1.78
C VAL A 223 5.55 30.00 2.97
N ALA A 224 4.56 30.80 3.39
CA ALA A 224 4.64 31.66 4.55
C ALA A 224 4.50 30.87 5.87
N ASP A 225 5.15 31.34 6.95
CA ASP A 225 5.12 30.68 8.25
C ASP A 225 3.74 30.69 8.93
N ASP A 226 2.88 31.66 8.60
CA ASP A 226 1.54 31.88 9.16
C ASP A 226 0.40 31.34 8.28
N MET A 227 0.74 30.54 7.26
CA MET A 227 -0.24 29.98 6.33
C MET A 227 -1.30 29.14 7.04
N ASP A 228 -2.55 29.20 6.55
CA ASP A 228 -3.66 28.34 6.96
C ASP A 228 -3.31 26.88 6.69
N ASP A 229 -3.35 26.02 7.71
CA ASP A 229 -2.98 24.61 7.60
C ASP A 229 -3.97 23.77 6.76
N GLY A 230 -5.17 24.31 6.50
CA GLY A 230 -6.20 23.65 5.69
C GLY A 230 -6.88 22.45 6.37
N PHE A 231 -6.61 22.21 7.65
CA PHE A 231 -7.11 21.04 8.40
C PHE A 231 -8.61 21.08 8.69
N ASP A 232 -9.13 22.28 8.95
CA ASP A 232 -10.57 22.44 9.28
C ASP A 232 -11.51 22.12 8.10
N ALA A 233 -10.96 22.00 6.91
CA ALA A 233 -11.75 21.76 5.70
C ALA A 233 -12.23 20.30 5.55
N ASP A 234 -11.60 19.32 6.20
CA ASP A 234 -11.97 17.90 6.07
C ASP A 234 -11.77 17.09 7.36
N PRO A 235 -12.77 17.11 8.27
CA PRO A 235 -12.71 16.36 9.53
C PRO A 235 -12.60 14.82 9.34
N GLN A 236 -13.06 14.29 8.21
CA GLN A 236 -13.04 12.85 7.95
C GLN A 236 -11.67 12.36 7.47
N TYR A 237 -10.94 13.16 6.73
CA TYR A 237 -9.52 12.89 6.45
C TYR A 237 -8.74 12.75 7.75
N SER A 238 -8.97 13.67 8.68
CA SER A 238 -8.37 13.64 10.01
C SER A 238 -8.68 12.33 10.76
N GLN A 239 -9.90 11.82 10.70
CA GLN A 239 -10.30 10.58 11.40
C GLN A 239 -9.63 9.33 10.83
N GLN A 240 -9.53 9.18 9.52
CA GLN A 240 -8.88 8.03 8.88
C GLN A 240 -7.36 8.07 9.03
N TYR A 241 -6.79 9.25 8.88
CA TYR A 241 -5.37 9.49 9.13
C TYR A 241 -4.99 9.13 10.57
N GLN A 242 -5.86 9.49 11.54
CA GLN A 242 -5.70 9.14 12.95
C GLN A 242 -5.85 7.65 13.23
N ALA A 243 -6.78 6.97 12.56
CA ALA A 243 -6.98 5.53 12.73
C ALA A 243 -5.76 4.71 12.28
N ARG A 244 -4.95 5.25 11.39
CA ARG A 244 -3.72 4.62 10.89
C ARG A 244 -2.49 4.92 11.76
N ARG A 245 -2.45 6.08 12.42
CA ARG A 245 -1.34 6.51 13.29
C ARG A 245 -1.77 6.52 14.75
N SER A 246 -0.83 6.22 15.66
CA SER A 246 -1.11 6.30 17.10
C SER A 246 -1.35 7.74 17.55
N GLU A 247 -2.14 7.93 18.59
CA GLU A 247 -2.38 9.27 19.17
C GLU A 247 -1.08 9.95 19.66
N GLU A 248 -0.07 9.17 20.02
CA GLU A 248 1.23 9.65 20.51
C GLU A 248 2.03 10.37 19.43
N GLU A 249 2.00 9.88 18.17
CA GLU A 249 2.69 10.55 17.05
C GLU A 249 2.09 11.93 16.72
N ARG A 250 0.87 12.19 17.15
CA ARG A 250 0.15 13.43 16.89
C ARG A 250 0.56 14.58 17.79
N ALA A 251 0.90 14.29 19.05
CA ALA A 251 1.27 15.29 20.06
C ALA A 251 2.68 15.84 19.84
N GLU A 252 3.60 15.05 19.26
CA GLU A 252 5.01 15.46 19.11
C GLU A 252 5.25 16.51 18.02
N TYR A 253 4.40 16.59 16.98
CA TYR A 253 4.64 17.49 15.83
C TYR A 253 3.99 18.87 15.92
N GLY A 254 3.19 19.15 16.96
CA GLY A 254 2.40 20.41 17.07
C GLY A 254 2.94 21.47 18.02
N GLU A 255 3.84 21.16 18.94
CA GLU A 255 4.22 22.06 20.06
C GLU A 255 5.67 22.60 20.01
N GLY A 256 6.41 22.39 18.93
CA GLY A 256 7.77 22.93 18.77
C GLY A 256 7.78 24.39 18.32
N ASN A 257 8.76 25.18 18.83
CA ASN A 257 9.05 26.54 18.37
C ASN A 257 9.58 26.61 16.93
N ASP A 258 9.68 25.48 16.22
CA ASP A 258 10.20 25.39 14.86
C ASP A 258 9.06 25.46 13.85
N THR A 259 8.88 26.61 13.23
CA THR A 259 7.87 26.85 12.20
C THR A 259 8.08 25.97 10.96
N THR A 260 9.30 25.50 10.68
CA THR A 260 9.60 24.64 9.53
C THR A 260 9.08 23.22 9.70
N ALA A 261 8.90 22.74 10.94
CA ALA A 261 8.34 21.45 11.29
C ALA A 261 6.80 21.42 11.28
N ARG A 262 6.15 22.59 11.19
CA ARG A 262 4.69 22.70 11.17
C ARG A 262 4.11 21.97 9.97
N GLN A 263 3.13 21.12 10.22
CA GLN A 263 2.44 20.33 9.18
C GLN A 263 1.27 21.13 8.58
N VAL A 264 1.15 21.03 7.26
CA VAL A 264 0.06 21.63 6.49
C VAL A 264 -0.50 20.61 5.51
N LEU A 265 -1.79 20.73 5.17
CA LEU A 265 -2.41 19.86 4.18
C LEU A 265 -2.08 20.35 2.76
N PHE A 266 -1.09 19.69 2.16
CA PHE A 266 -0.68 19.95 0.78
C PHE A 266 -1.55 19.14 -0.19
N LYS A 267 -2.10 19.81 -1.22
CA LYS A 267 -2.99 19.22 -2.22
C LYS A 267 -2.41 19.43 -3.61
N GLU A 268 -2.24 18.33 -4.34
CA GLU A 268 -1.91 18.33 -5.77
C GLU A 268 -3.13 17.87 -6.54
N THR A 269 -3.70 18.76 -7.31
CA THR A 269 -4.94 18.53 -8.08
C THR A 269 -4.62 18.50 -9.57
N TYR A 270 -5.10 17.46 -10.22
CA TYR A 270 -5.03 17.28 -11.68
C TYR A 270 -6.46 17.36 -12.23
N TRP A 271 -6.71 18.30 -13.10
CA TRP A 271 -8.05 18.55 -13.63
C TRP A 271 -8.03 19.04 -15.07
N GLN A 272 -9.12 18.78 -15.77
CA GLN A 272 -9.33 19.25 -17.13
C GLN A 272 -10.17 20.53 -17.10
N ILE A 273 -9.61 21.63 -17.56
CA ILE A 273 -10.26 22.93 -17.62
C ILE A 273 -9.84 23.67 -18.89
N ASP A 274 -10.78 24.35 -19.50
CA ASP A 274 -10.55 25.35 -20.56
C ASP A 274 -10.21 26.67 -19.88
N GLN A 275 -8.93 27.03 -19.86
CA GLN A 275 -8.45 28.25 -19.20
C GLN A 275 -8.33 29.41 -20.19
N ASP A 276 -7.99 29.15 -21.43
CA ASP A 276 -7.83 30.17 -22.46
C ASP A 276 -9.14 30.52 -23.18
N GLY A 277 -10.20 29.71 -22.99
CA GLY A 277 -11.53 29.94 -23.53
C GLY A 277 -11.71 29.52 -25.01
N ASP A 278 -10.81 28.62 -25.48
CA ASP A 278 -10.86 28.13 -26.85
C ASP A 278 -11.88 26.98 -27.05
N GLY A 279 -12.46 26.48 -25.98
CA GLY A 279 -13.44 25.39 -25.96
C GLY A 279 -12.80 23.99 -25.86
N VAL A 280 -11.48 23.88 -25.72
CA VAL A 280 -10.74 22.64 -25.54
C VAL A 280 -10.18 22.58 -24.12
N PRO A 281 -10.53 21.60 -23.29
CA PRO A 281 -9.99 21.53 -21.92
C PRO A 281 -8.54 21.04 -21.90
N GLU A 282 -7.66 21.80 -21.27
CA GLU A 282 -6.28 21.42 -20.97
C GLU A 282 -6.18 20.68 -19.64
N LEU A 283 -5.20 19.77 -19.55
CA LEU A 283 -4.87 19.13 -18.29
C LEU A 283 -3.91 20.00 -17.49
N ARG A 284 -4.35 20.45 -16.31
CA ARG A 284 -3.54 21.30 -15.42
C ARG A 284 -3.27 20.64 -14.08
N LYS A 285 -2.09 20.94 -13.56
CA LYS A 285 -1.65 20.58 -12.21
C LYS A 285 -1.71 21.82 -11.32
N LEU A 286 -2.54 21.78 -10.29
CA LEU A 286 -2.71 22.83 -9.31
C LEU A 286 -2.19 22.35 -7.95
N CYS A 287 -1.21 23.04 -7.37
CA CYS A 287 -0.70 22.80 -6.04
C CYS A 287 -1.24 23.84 -5.07
N THR A 288 -1.86 23.41 -3.97
CA THR A 288 -2.48 24.32 -2.99
C THR A 288 -2.23 23.89 -1.55
N VAL A 289 -2.19 24.88 -0.65
CA VAL A 289 -2.26 24.68 0.81
C VAL A 289 -3.36 25.60 1.33
N GLY A 290 -4.34 25.05 2.04
CA GLY A 290 -5.51 25.83 2.44
C GLY A 290 -6.19 26.45 1.22
N LYS A 291 -6.23 27.78 1.17
CA LYS A 291 -6.78 28.57 0.05
C LYS A 291 -5.72 29.17 -0.88
N GLN A 292 -4.44 29.03 -0.53
CA GLN A 292 -3.35 29.59 -1.32
C GLN A 292 -2.94 28.65 -2.44
N ILE A 293 -2.79 29.20 -3.64
CA ILE A 293 -2.23 28.50 -4.80
C ILE A 293 -0.72 28.67 -4.78
N LEU A 294 0.00 27.57 -4.76
CA LEU A 294 1.46 27.53 -4.78
C LEU A 294 2.02 27.41 -6.20
N ALA A 295 1.36 26.62 -7.03
CA ALA A 295 1.72 26.45 -8.44
C ALA A 295 0.48 26.09 -9.26
N ASP A 296 0.47 26.50 -10.52
CA ASP A 296 -0.55 26.20 -11.53
C ASP A 296 0.15 25.98 -12.86
N ASP A 297 0.39 24.73 -13.20
CA ASP A 297 1.18 24.32 -14.35
C ASP A 297 0.35 23.45 -15.31
N GLU A 298 0.58 23.60 -16.60
CA GLU A 298 0.08 22.66 -17.60
C GLU A 298 0.85 21.35 -17.51
N THR A 299 0.17 20.22 -17.64
CA THR A 299 0.78 18.89 -17.57
C THR A 299 0.26 17.97 -18.67
N GLU A 300 1.12 17.08 -19.17
CA GLU A 300 0.75 16.13 -20.24
C GLU A 300 -0.02 14.92 -19.72
N GLU A 301 0.14 14.55 -18.44
CA GLU A 301 -0.46 13.33 -17.90
C GLU A 301 -0.76 13.41 -16.40
N VAL A 302 -1.70 12.60 -15.98
CA VAL A 302 -2.02 12.36 -14.57
C VAL A 302 -1.05 11.29 -14.05
N PRO A 303 -0.15 11.59 -13.09
CA PRO A 303 0.95 10.72 -12.69
C PRO A 303 0.52 9.64 -11.68
N PHE A 304 -0.58 8.96 -11.96
CA PHE A 304 -1.09 7.89 -11.11
C PHE A 304 -1.37 6.63 -11.93
N ALA A 305 -1.06 5.49 -11.32
CA ALA A 305 -1.51 4.19 -11.79
C ALA A 305 -2.35 3.54 -10.68
N ALA A 306 -3.47 2.94 -11.04
CA ALA A 306 -4.36 2.32 -10.08
C ALA A 306 -4.85 0.96 -10.58
N TRP A 307 -5.12 0.06 -9.65
CA TRP A 307 -5.71 -1.24 -9.92
C TRP A 307 -6.78 -1.59 -8.91
N THR A 308 -7.67 -2.48 -9.30
CA THR A 308 -8.66 -3.09 -8.43
C THR A 308 -8.78 -4.58 -8.74
N PRO A 309 -8.84 -5.45 -7.71
CA PRO A 309 -8.95 -6.91 -7.91
C PRO A 309 -10.19 -7.33 -8.70
N TYR A 310 -11.33 -6.75 -8.37
CA TYR A 310 -12.63 -7.03 -9.01
C TYR A 310 -13.22 -5.73 -9.56
N PRO A 311 -12.83 -5.34 -10.80
CA PRO A 311 -13.32 -4.11 -11.40
C PRO A 311 -14.83 -4.16 -11.59
N GLN A 312 -15.51 -3.09 -11.19
CA GLN A 312 -16.92 -2.89 -11.48
C GLN A 312 -17.08 -2.06 -12.76
N PRO A 313 -17.99 -2.45 -13.66
CA PRO A 313 -18.26 -1.66 -14.86
C PRO A 313 -18.63 -0.22 -14.51
N PHE A 314 -18.05 0.73 -15.24
CA PHE A 314 -18.32 2.17 -15.13
C PHE A 314 -18.07 2.80 -13.76
N LYS A 315 -17.19 2.19 -12.92
CA LYS A 315 -16.79 2.73 -11.63
C LYS A 315 -15.27 2.65 -11.46
N PHE A 316 -14.72 3.64 -10.76
CA PHE A 316 -13.33 3.59 -10.35
C PHE A 316 -13.12 2.62 -9.18
N TYR A 317 -13.91 2.75 -8.12
CA TYR A 317 -13.84 1.83 -6.99
C TYR A 317 -14.55 0.52 -7.32
N GLY A 318 -13.80 -0.58 -7.30
CA GLY A 318 -14.32 -1.92 -7.48
C GLY A 318 -14.62 -2.61 -6.16
N ARG A 319 -14.55 -3.94 -6.17
CA ARG A 319 -14.62 -4.80 -4.98
C ARG A 319 -13.28 -5.49 -4.77
N CYS A 320 -13.06 -5.98 -3.56
CA CYS A 320 -11.83 -6.68 -3.19
C CYS A 320 -12.13 -8.00 -2.45
N PRO A 321 -11.16 -8.89 -2.32
CA PRO A 321 -11.30 -10.13 -1.55
C PRO A 321 -11.70 -9.90 -0.10
N ALA A 322 -11.26 -8.79 0.52
CA ALA A 322 -11.70 -8.44 1.87
C ALA A 322 -13.22 -8.23 1.93
N ASP A 323 -13.83 -7.52 0.98
CA ASP A 323 -15.29 -7.29 0.93
C ASP A 323 -16.08 -8.61 0.95
N GLU A 324 -15.57 -9.64 0.24
CA GLU A 324 -16.20 -10.95 0.17
C GLU A 324 -16.06 -11.77 1.47
N THR A 325 -15.14 -11.37 2.34
CA THR A 325 -14.76 -12.10 3.55
C THR A 325 -15.31 -11.49 4.84
N LEU A 326 -15.62 -10.18 4.85
CA LEU A 326 -16.09 -9.46 6.04
C LEU A 326 -17.28 -10.14 6.73
N GLU A 327 -18.31 -10.50 5.96
CA GLU A 327 -19.50 -11.15 6.50
C GLU A 327 -19.19 -12.54 7.07
N ILE A 328 -18.31 -13.29 6.40
CA ILE A 328 -17.89 -14.63 6.84
C ILE A 328 -17.15 -14.52 8.18
N GLN A 329 -16.23 -13.56 8.32
CA GLN A 329 -15.49 -13.34 9.58
C GLN A 329 -16.44 -13.00 10.73
N LEU A 330 -17.44 -12.15 10.48
CA LEU A 330 -18.45 -11.80 11.48
C LEU A 330 -19.26 -13.03 11.95
N ILE A 331 -19.75 -13.82 11.00
CA ILE A 331 -20.53 -15.04 11.28
C ILE A 331 -19.67 -16.05 12.03
N LYS A 332 -18.45 -16.34 11.57
CA LYS A 332 -17.54 -17.28 12.23
C LYS A 332 -17.19 -16.83 13.64
N SER A 333 -16.88 -15.54 13.83
CA SER A 333 -16.59 -14.97 15.15
C SER A 333 -17.77 -15.15 16.11
N THR A 334 -18.99 -14.94 15.63
CA THR A 334 -20.21 -15.15 16.43
C THR A 334 -20.37 -16.63 16.83
N ILE A 335 -20.20 -17.55 15.87
CA ILE A 335 -20.28 -19.01 16.16
C ILE A 335 -19.19 -19.42 17.16
N LEU A 336 -17.96 -18.95 16.99
CA LEU A 336 -16.85 -19.24 17.90
C LEU A 336 -17.13 -18.70 19.31
N ARG A 337 -17.64 -17.46 19.43
CA ARG A 337 -18.00 -16.83 20.72
C ARG A 337 -19.07 -17.65 21.46
N GLU A 338 -20.14 -18.03 20.75
CA GLU A 338 -21.20 -18.83 21.35
C GLU A 338 -20.72 -20.24 21.75
N THR A 339 -19.85 -20.86 20.94
CA THR A 339 -19.23 -22.15 21.27
C THR A 339 -18.36 -22.03 22.53
N MET A 340 -17.53 -20.98 22.63
CA MET A 340 -16.70 -20.72 23.81
C MET A 340 -17.54 -20.42 25.04
N ASN A 341 -18.59 -19.59 24.91
CA ASN A 341 -19.53 -19.30 25.98
C ASN A 341 -20.25 -20.55 26.49
N ASN A 342 -20.63 -21.46 25.58
CA ASN A 342 -21.21 -22.75 25.93
C ASN A 342 -20.20 -23.61 26.71
N ILE A 343 -18.95 -23.68 26.29
CA ILE A 343 -17.89 -24.40 27.01
C ILE A 343 -17.68 -23.78 28.41
N TYR A 344 -17.63 -22.47 28.51
CA TYR A 344 -17.50 -21.79 29.83
C TYR A 344 -18.70 -22.09 30.74
N THR A 345 -19.93 -22.11 30.18
CA THR A 345 -21.12 -22.42 30.93
C THR A 345 -21.18 -23.89 31.37
N ILE A 346 -20.68 -24.82 30.54
CA ILE A 346 -20.58 -26.25 30.90
C ILE A 346 -19.57 -26.44 32.03
N ASN A 347 -18.41 -25.78 31.96
CA ASN A 347 -17.36 -25.93 32.96
C ASN A 347 -17.68 -25.20 34.28
N ASN A 348 -18.44 -24.08 34.21
CA ASN A 348 -18.87 -23.28 35.35
C ASN A 348 -20.39 -23.27 35.40
N ASN A 349 -20.98 -24.45 35.60
CA ASN A 349 -22.41 -24.62 35.51
C ASN A 349 -23.13 -23.92 36.67
N ARG A 350 -24.31 -23.34 36.43
CA ARG A 350 -25.15 -22.84 37.49
C ARG A 350 -25.61 -24.00 38.35
N THR A 351 -25.41 -23.86 39.63
CA THR A 351 -25.78 -24.88 40.61
C THR A 351 -27.02 -24.41 41.36
N TYR A 352 -28.03 -25.25 41.38
CA TYR A 352 -29.21 -25.06 42.22
C TYR A 352 -28.94 -25.73 43.57
N ALA A 353 -28.97 -24.97 44.63
CA ALA A 353 -28.76 -25.47 45.98
C ALA A 353 -29.96 -25.21 46.84
N ASN A 354 -30.30 -26.16 47.68
CA ASN A 354 -31.35 -26.03 48.71
C ASN A 354 -30.79 -25.26 49.91
N GLU A 355 -31.60 -24.63 50.75
CA GLU A 355 -31.20 -23.89 51.95
C GLU A 355 -30.36 -24.71 52.95
N SER A 356 -30.45 -26.04 52.87
CA SER A 356 -29.65 -26.94 53.70
C SER A 356 -28.15 -27.02 53.33
N VAL A 357 -27.76 -26.51 52.16
CA VAL A 357 -26.36 -26.57 51.67
C VAL A 357 -25.55 -25.42 52.26
N MET A 358 -24.31 -25.69 52.66
CA MET A 358 -23.37 -24.65 53.08
C MET A 358 -22.83 -23.95 51.80
N LEU A 359 -23.28 -22.70 51.60
CA LEU A 359 -22.90 -21.93 50.39
C LEU A 359 -21.41 -21.65 50.31
N ASP A 360 -20.74 -21.48 51.44
CA ASP A 360 -19.29 -21.24 51.47
C ASP A 360 -18.50 -22.42 50.88
N ASP A 361 -18.93 -23.67 51.18
CA ASP A 361 -18.29 -24.89 50.65
C ASP A 361 -18.61 -25.06 49.15
N LEU A 362 -19.77 -24.55 48.70
CA LEU A 362 -20.18 -24.63 47.27
C LEU A 362 -19.45 -23.58 46.41
N ILE A 363 -19.16 -22.41 46.99
CA ILE A 363 -18.45 -21.32 46.30
C ILE A 363 -16.95 -21.60 46.24
N ASP A 364 -16.41 -22.34 47.21
CA ASP A 364 -15.01 -22.76 47.24
C ASP A 364 -14.75 -23.81 46.12
N ASN A 365 -14.29 -23.36 44.94
CA ASN A 365 -14.13 -24.16 43.75
C ASN A 365 -12.83 -25.02 43.76
N GLN A 366 -12.59 -25.74 44.89
CA GLN A 366 -11.47 -26.67 45.02
C GLN A 366 -11.76 -27.97 44.26
N ILE A 367 -10.74 -28.45 43.53
CA ILE A 367 -10.80 -29.77 42.86
C ILE A 367 -11.01 -30.85 43.94
N ALA A 368 -12.08 -31.64 43.81
CA ALA A 368 -12.49 -32.64 44.79
C ALA A 368 -12.88 -32.09 46.17
N GLY A 369 -13.32 -30.84 46.25
CA GLY A 369 -13.86 -30.22 47.45
C GLY A 369 -15.13 -30.94 47.95
N VAL A 370 -15.33 -30.93 49.27
CA VAL A 370 -16.50 -31.55 49.92
C VAL A 370 -17.52 -30.49 50.34
N VAL A 371 -18.71 -30.58 49.79
CA VAL A 371 -19.84 -29.68 50.13
C VAL A 371 -20.64 -30.28 51.26
N ARG A 372 -20.74 -29.60 52.41
CA ARG A 372 -21.49 -30.04 53.60
C ARG A 372 -22.96 -29.65 53.47
N VAL A 373 -23.84 -30.59 53.84
CA VAL A 373 -25.31 -30.38 53.87
C VAL A 373 -25.81 -30.53 55.28
N LYS A 374 -26.60 -29.60 55.77
CA LYS A 374 -27.25 -29.59 57.10
C LYS A 374 -28.55 -30.39 57.05
N GLY A 375 -28.77 -31.30 58.04
CA GLY A 375 -30.02 -32.01 58.20
C GLY A 375 -29.99 -33.46 57.68
N GLN A 376 -31.12 -34.22 57.90
CA GLN A 376 -31.25 -35.63 57.52
C GLN A 376 -31.84 -35.83 56.09
N GLY A 377 -31.68 -34.88 55.17
CA GLY A 377 -32.15 -34.93 53.81
C GLY A 377 -31.30 -35.82 52.89
N ASN A 378 -31.87 -36.23 51.75
CA ASN A 378 -31.10 -36.93 50.73
C ASN A 378 -30.10 -35.99 50.06
N VAL A 379 -28.83 -36.16 50.36
CA VAL A 379 -27.72 -35.32 49.90
C VAL A 379 -27.68 -35.19 48.36
N ALA A 380 -28.09 -36.26 47.65
CA ALA A 380 -28.10 -36.29 46.20
C ALA A 380 -29.13 -35.32 45.54
N HIS A 381 -30.17 -34.88 46.31
CA HIS A 381 -31.17 -33.95 45.79
C HIS A 381 -30.97 -32.52 46.34
N SER A 382 -29.97 -32.30 47.16
CA SER A 382 -29.73 -30.99 47.76
C SER A 382 -28.98 -30.03 46.86
N VAL A 383 -28.24 -30.56 45.88
CA VAL A 383 -27.45 -29.80 44.86
C VAL A 383 -27.77 -30.37 43.50
N ALA A 384 -28.22 -29.58 42.57
CA ALA A 384 -28.43 -29.95 41.18
C ALA A 384 -27.69 -28.96 40.26
N ALA A 385 -26.91 -29.47 39.31
CA ALA A 385 -26.29 -28.65 38.27
C ALA A 385 -27.30 -28.35 37.16
N ALA A 386 -27.31 -27.15 36.63
CA ALA A 386 -28.11 -26.82 35.45
C ALA A 386 -27.62 -27.65 34.23
N GLU A 387 -28.54 -28.34 33.58
CA GLU A 387 -28.15 -29.08 32.35
C GLU A 387 -27.90 -28.07 31.20
N VAL A 388 -26.70 -28.09 30.66
CA VAL A 388 -26.29 -27.30 29.48
C VAL A 388 -25.92 -28.26 28.35
N THR A 389 -26.62 -28.16 27.24
CA THR A 389 -26.37 -29.02 26.08
C THR A 389 -25.12 -28.54 25.36
N PRO A 390 -24.12 -29.43 25.10
CA PRO A 390 -22.96 -29.10 24.25
C PRO A 390 -23.36 -28.82 22.81
N ILE A 391 -22.99 -27.66 22.26
CA ILE A 391 -23.33 -27.26 20.88
C ILE A 391 -22.20 -27.56 19.87
N GLY A 392 -21.05 -28.03 20.31
CA GLY A 392 -19.88 -28.27 19.45
C GLY A 392 -20.14 -29.15 18.23
N ASN A 393 -21.02 -30.16 18.37
CA ASN A 393 -21.39 -31.05 17.28
C ASN A 393 -22.13 -30.36 16.12
N VAL A 394 -22.79 -29.22 16.39
CA VAL A 394 -23.50 -28.43 15.38
C VAL A 394 -22.62 -27.30 14.87
N THR A 395 -21.84 -26.64 15.75
CA THR A 395 -21.04 -25.46 15.41
C THR A 395 -19.81 -25.79 14.57
N MET A 396 -19.14 -26.92 14.81
CA MET A 396 -17.96 -27.30 14.03
C MET A 396 -18.25 -27.52 12.53
N PRO A 397 -19.29 -28.29 12.12
CA PRO A 397 -19.66 -28.40 10.72
C PRO A 397 -20.06 -27.06 10.08
N MET A 398 -20.66 -26.15 10.85
CA MET A 398 -20.98 -24.79 10.37
C MET A 398 -19.71 -23.99 10.07
N ILE A 399 -18.69 -24.05 10.93
CA ILE A 399 -17.40 -23.40 10.69
C ILE A 399 -16.74 -23.94 9.41
N GLU A 400 -16.74 -25.26 9.24
CA GLU A 400 -16.20 -25.91 8.03
C GLU A 400 -16.95 -25.48 6.75
N TYR A 401 -18.27 -25.34 6.84
CA TYR A 401 -19.07 -24.81 5.73
C TYR A 401 -18.66 -23.38 5.36
N TRP A 402 -18.49 -22.50 6.34
CA TRP A 402 -18.08 -21.11 6.11
C TRP A 402 -16.64 -21.00 5.62
N ASP A 403 -15.75 -21.90 6.05
CA ASP A 403 -14.40 -22.01 5.49
C ASP A 403 -14.44 -22.39 4.00
N SER A 404 -15.27 -23.38 3.63
CA SER A 404 -15.46 -23.74 2.24
C SER A 404 -16.10 -22.61 1.42
N ALA A 405 -17.04 -21.87 1.99
CA ALA A 405 -17.63 -20.70 1.36
C ALA A 405 -16.59 -19.58 1.12
N LYS A 406 -15.70 -19.32 2.10
CA LYS A 406 -14.56 -18.38 1.98
C LYS A 406 -13.65 -18.81 0.81
N GLU A 407 -13.21 -20.05 0.79
CA GLU A 407 -12.35 -20.58 -0.27
C GLU A 407 -13.00 -20.46 -1.66
N ASN A 408 -14.29 -20.75 -1.77
CA ASN A 408 -15.03 -20.65 -3.02
C ASN A 408 -15.22 -19.19 -3.49
N ARG A 409 -15.38 -18.22 -2.58
CA ARG A 409 -15.56 -16.81 -2.93
C ARG A 409 -14.26 -16.13 -3.33
N THR A 410 -13.17 -16.40 -2.61
CA THR A 410 -11.90 -15.68 -2.76
C THR A 410 -10.90 -16.39 -3.66
N GLY A 411 -10.99 -17.70 -3.84
CA GLY A 411 -9.97 -18.51 -4.51
C GLY A 411 -8.73 -18.79 -3.65
N SER A 412 -8.70 -18.28 -2.41
CA SER A 412 -7.65 -18.59 -1.44
C SER A 412 -7.98 -19.91 -0.75
N THR A 413 -7.46 -21.02 -1.26
CA THR A 413 -7.75 -22.36 -0.77
C THR A 413 -6.62 -22.91 0.09
N ARG A 414 -6.94 -23.84 1.00
CA ARG A 414 -5.94 -24.58 1.81
C ARG A 414 -4.90 -25.28 0.94
N TYR A 415 -5.29 -25.71 -0.27
CA TYR A 415 -4.39 -26.36 -1.23
C TYR A 415 -3.33 -25.38 -1.75
N ASN A 416 -3.73 -24.16 -2.11
CA ASN A 416 -2.82 -23.15 -2.62
C ASN A 416 -1.87 -22.62 -1.53
N GLN A 417 -2.29 -22.67 -0.26
CA GLN A 417 -1.48 -22.29 0.90
C GLN A 417 -0.61 -23.44 1.44
N GLY A 418 -0.72 -24.65 0.90
CA GLY A 418 0.05 -25.81 1.34
C GLY A 418 -0.31 -26.34 2.72
N THR A 419 -1.48 -25.99 3.25
CA THR A 419 -1.90 -26.33 4.63
C THR A 419 -2.81 -27.56 4.74
N ASP A 420 -3.16 -28.22 3.62
CA ASP A 420 -4.03 -29.42 3.66
C ASP A 420 -3.24 -30.70 3.99
N ALA A 421 -3.36 -31.18 5.23
CA ALA A 421 -2.78 -32.44 5.68
C ALA A 421 -3.39 -33.70 4.97
N ASN A 422 -4.60 -33.58 4.42
CA ASN A 422 -5.29 -34.68 3.71
C ASN A 422 -4.97 -34.76 2.22
N SER A 423 -4.11 -33.86 1.71
CA SER A 423 -3.70 -33.88 0.30
C SER A 423 -3.02 -35.17 -0.11
N LEU A 424 -2.36 -35.88 0.82
CA LEU A 424 -1.68 -37.16 0.60
C LEU A 424 -2.64 -38.30 0.26
N ASN A 425 -3.92 -38.20 0.60
CA ASN A 425 -4.93 -39.21 0.34
C ASN A 425 -5.75 -39.00 -0.95
N LYS A 426 -5.47 -37.93 -1.70
CA LYS A 426 -6.15 -37.61 -2.96
C LYS A 426 -5.24 -37.91 -4.15
N THR A 427 -5.82 -38.28 -5.29
CA THR A 427 -5.04 -38.53 -6.49
C THR A 427 -4.38 -37.19 -6.96
N ALA A 428 -3.11 -37.26 -7.38
CA ALA A 428 -2.36 -36.12 -7.88
C ALA A 428 -3.13 -35.33 -8.97
N THR A 429 -3.87 -36.02 -9.83
CA THR A 429 -4.70 -35.40 -10.87
C THR A 429 -5.88 -34.62 -10.29
N GLY A 430 -6.54 -35.14 -9.24
CA GLY A 430 -7.65 -34.42 -8.58
C GLY A 430 -7.20 -33.14 -7.88
N ILE A 431 -6.06 -33.18 -7.19
CA ILE A 431 -5.45 -32.01 -6.54
C ILE A 431 -5.08 -30.96 -7.59
N ARG A 432 -4.50 -31.39 -8.74
CA ARG A 432 -4.11 -30.47 -9.82
C ARG A 432 -5.31 -29.74 -10.41
N ILE A 433 -6.43 -30.43 -10.66
CA ILE A 433 -7.64 -29.78 -11.20
C ILE A 433 -8.23 -28.77 -10.21
N ILE A 434 -8.25 -29.07 -8.92
CA ILE A 434 -8.74 -28.15 -7.89
C ILE A 434 -7.83 -26.91 -7.81
N ALA A 435 -6.52 -27.10 -7.81
CA ALA A 435 -5.54 -26.01 -7.79
C ALA A 435 -5.62 -25.16 -9.08
N GLU A 436 -5.79 -25.76 -10.25
CA GLU A 436 -5.96 -25.05 -11.52
C GLU A 436 -7.21 -24.17 -11.51
N ASN A 437 -8.35 -24.67 -11.02
CA ASN A 437 -9.59 -23.87 -10.91
C ASN A 437 -9.47 -22.70 -9.90
N ALA A 438 -8.78 -22.89 -8.79
CA ALA A 438 -8.50 -21.81 -7.83
C ALA A 438 -7.56 -20.76 -8.44
N ASN A 439 -6.56 -21.21 -9.20
CA ASN A 439 -5.60 -20.32 -9.85
C ASN A 439 -6.23 -19.41 -10.91
N LEU A 440 -7.33 -19.83 -11.59
CA LEU A 440 -8.02 -19.00 -12.56
C LEU A 440 -8.52 -17.66 -11.97
N ARG A 441 -8.98 -17.65 -10.71
CA ARG A 441 -9.41 -16.41 -10.05
C ARG A 441 -8.21 -15.53 -9.70
N VAL A 442 -7.16 -16.12 -9.17
CA VAL A 442 -5.90 -15.42 -8.88
C VAL A 442 -5.30 -14.85 -10.16
N GLU A 443 -5.41 -15.57 -11.29
CA GLU A 443 -4.95 -15.09 -12.59
C GLU A 443 -5.68 -13.81 -13.04
N ILE A 444 -6.99 -13.74 -12.86
CA ILE A 444 -7.75 -12.51 -13.19
C ILE A 444 -7.26 -11.32 -12.34
N ILE A 445 -7.06 -11.54 -11.03
CA ILE A 445 -6.52 -10.52 -10.12
C ILE A 445 -5.11 -10.10 -10.56
N SER A 446 -4.25 -11.06 -10.88
CA SER A 446 -2.87 -10.80 -11.33
C SER A 446 -2.85 -10.06 -12.67
N ARG A 447 -3.76 -10.35 -13.60
CA ARG A 447 -3.90 -9.61 -14.87
C ARG A 447 -4.37 -8.17 -14.64
N ALA A 448 -5.30 -7.94 -13.71
CA ALA A 448 -5.71 -6.58 -13.34
C ALA A 448 -4.51 -5.78 -12.78
N PHE A 449 -3.71 -6.40 -11.91
CA PHE A 449 -2.49 -5.80 -11.39
C PHE A 449 -1.44 -5.56 -12.50
N ALA A 450 -1.26 -6.51 -13.43
CA ALA A 450 -0.34 -6.37 -14.57
C ALA A 450 -0.69 -5.15 -15.45
N ASN A 451 -1.98 -4.89 -15.69
CA ASN A 451 -2.38 -3.70 -16.46
C ASN A 451 -1.99 -2.40 -15.75
N ALA A 452 -2.16 -2.32 -14.43
CA ALA A 452 -1.74 -1.14 -13.67
C ALA A 452 -0.21 -1.00 -13.61
N MET A 453 0.52 -2.12 -13.52
CA MET A 453 1.98 -2.13 -13.63
C MET A 453 2.43 -1.62 -15.01
N ALA A 454 1.73 -1.99 -16.09
CA ALA A 454 1.99 -1.45 -17.42
C ALA A 454 1.79 0.07 -17.48
N ASP A 455 0.76 0.58 -16.83
CA ASP A 455 0.49 2.03 -16.78
C ASP A 455 1.56 2.78 -15.98
N LEU A 456 2.03 2.20 -14.86
CA LEU A 456 3.16 2.72 -14.08
C LEU A 456 4.43 2.78 -14.95
N MET A 457 4.76 1.70 -15.64
CA MET A 457 5.96 1.61 -16.46
C MET A 457 5.97 2.58 -17.64
N ARG A 458 4.82 2.77 -18.31
CA ARG A 458 4.67 3.78 -19.37
C ARG A 458 4.87 5.18 -18.81
N GLY A 459 4.34 5.46 -17.62
CA GLY A 459 4.52 6.74 -16.94
C GLY A 459 5.98 6.99 -16.56
N MET A 460 6.65 6.02 -15.94
CA MET A 460 8.07 6.12 -15.59
C MET A 460 8.97 6.28 -16.83
N HIS A 461 8.69 5.55 -17.91
CA HIS A 461 9.38 5.73 -19.20
C HIS A 461 9.20 7.17 -19.72
N GLY A 462 7.98 7.70 -19.67
CA GLY A 462 7.69 9.08 -20.05
C GLY A 462 8.47 10.10 -19.21
N LEU A 463 8.58 9.87 -17.89
CA LEU A 463 9.38 10.73 -17.00
C LEU A 463 10.86 10.68 -17.35
N CYS A 464 11.46 9.50 -17.55
CA CYS A 464 12.86 9.36 -17.93
C CYS A 464 13.14 10.11 -19.23
N ARG A 465 12.27 9.97 -20.24
CA ARG A 465 12.43 10.66 -21.53
C ARG A 465 12.37 12.19 -21.41
N ARG A 466 11.49 12.73 -20.54
CA ARG A 466 11.27 14.18 -20.42
C ARG A 466 12.29 14.87 -19.53
N HIS A 467 12.71 14.21 -18.46
CA HIS A 467 13.48 14.84 -17.38
C HIS A 467 14.95 14.41 -17.30
N ALA A 468 15.37 13.36 -18.01
CA ALA A 468 16.79 12.99 -18.04
C ALA A 468 17.64 14.12 -18.64
N THR A 469 18.69 14.50 -17.92
CA THR A 469 19.59 15.61 -18.33
C THR A 469 20.84 15.11 -19.03
N LYS A 470 21.30 13.91 -18.70
CA LYS A 470 22.53 13.31 -19.25
C LYS A 470 22.35 11.82 -19.51
N ALA A 471 23.26 11.26 -20.35
CA ALA A 471 23.38 9.83 -20.48
C ALA A 471 23.96 9.22 -19.20
N GLU A 472 23.49 8.06 -18.82
CA GLU A 472 23.97 7.32 -17.65
C GLU A 472 24.69 6.05 -18.09
N THR A 473 25.89 5.81 -17.52
CA THR A 473 26.61 4.54 -17.74
C THR A 473 26.26 3.59 -16.61
N ILE A 474 25.50 2.57 -16.92
CA ILE A 474 25.04 1.56 -15.96
C ILE A 474 25.47 0.16 -16.38
N ARG A 475 25.52 -0.76 -15.40
CA ARG A 475 25.88 -2.15 -15.65
C ARG A 475 24.61 -2.98 -15.89
N LEU A 476 24.30 -3.24 -17.15
CA LEU A 476 23.20 -4.09 -17.57
C LEU A 476 23.73 -5.47 -17.99
N ARG A 477 23.16 -6.55 -17.49
CA ARG A 477 23.56 -7.95 -17.81
C ARG A 477 25.09 -8.20 -17.74
N GLY A 478 25.75 -7.55 -16.79
CA GLY A 478 27.19 -7.71 -16.58
C GLY A 478 28.08 -6.89 -17.52
N LYS A 479 27.51 -6.10 -18.43
CA LYS A 479 28.22 -5.17 -19.33
C LYS A 479 27.93 -3.73 -18.94
N TRP A 480 28.91 -2.86 -19.08
CA TRP A 480 28.72 -1.43 -18.95
C TRP A 480 28.12 -0.91 -20.25
N VAL A 481 26.96 -0.28 -20.15
CA VAL A 481 26.20 0.27 -21.28
C VAL A 481 25.87 1.72 -20.96
N GLU A 482 26.12 2.59 -21.92
CA GLU A 482 25.68 3.98 -21.87
C GLU A 482 24.24 4.06 -22.38
N VAL A 483 23.34 4.60 -21.56
CA VAL A 483 21.93 4.76 -21.87
C VAL A 483 21.58 6.23 -21.85
N ASP A 484 21.06 6.76 -22.97
CA ASP A 484 20.56 8.13 -23.07
C ASP A 484 19.02 8.15 -23.21
N PRO A 485 18.29 8.38 -22.13
CA PRO A 485 16.82 8.38 -22.19
C PRO A 485 16.23 9.48 -23.09
N ARG A 486 16.98 10.54 -23.40
CA ARG A 486 16.50 11.64 -24.26
C ARG A 486 16.30 11.20 -25.71
N ALA A 487 17.00 10.17 -26.12
CA ALA A 487 16.91 9.61 -27.48
C ALA A 487 15.72 8.62 -27.64
N TRP A 488 15.04 8.29 -26.55
CA TRP A 488 13.97 7.29 -26.56
C TRP A 488 12.73 7.77 -27.33
N LYS A 489 12.11 6.82 -28.03
CA LYS A 489 10.81 7.05 -28.68
C LYS A 489 9.67 6.88 -27.68
N LYS A 490 8.54 7.54 -27.93
CA LYS A 490 7.33 7.31 -27.15
C LYS A 490 6.81 5.89 -27.41
N ARG A 491 6.87 5.02 -26.39
CA ARG A 491 6.39 3.64 -26.50
C ARG A 491 5.01 3.52 -25.86
N ILE A 492 4.11 2.88 -26.60
CA ILE A 492 2.75 2.60 -26.17
C ILE A 492 2.62 1.10 -25.88
N ASP A 493 3.24 0.25 -26.70
CA ASP A 493 3.14 -1.19 -26.60
C ASP A 493 4.15 -1.76 -25.60
N LEU A 494 3.60 -2.44 -24.61
CA LEU A 494 4.35 -3.04 -23.52
C LEU A 494 3.71 -4.38 -23.19
N SER A 495 4.54 -5.41 -23.10
CA SER A 495 4.14 -6.73 -22.64
C SER A 495 4.68 -6.99 -21.24
N ILE A 496 3.78 -7.42 -20.34
CA ILE A 496 4.14 -7.91 -19.03
C ILE A 496 4.04 -9.43 -19.06
N SER A 497 5.14 -10.09 -18.71
CA SER A 497 5.16 -11.54 -18.60
C SER A 497 4.50 -11.97 -17.29
N VAL A 498 3.18 -12.16 -17.30
CA VAL A 498 2.48 -12.79 -16.18
C VAL A 498 2.65 -14.31 -16.32
N GLY A 499 3.80 -14.80 -15.89
CA GLY A 499 4.12 -16.24 -15.94
C GLY A 499 3.44 -17.02 -14.81
N LEU A 500 2.11 -17.13 -14.83
CA LEU A 500 1.40 -18.10 -14.01
C LEU A 500 1.52 -19.47 -14.70
N GLY A 501 2.65 -20.15 -14.45
CA GLY A 501 2.75 -21.59 -14.63
C GLY A 501 3.06 -22.10 -16.02
N ASN A 502 4.27 -21.96 -16.50
CA ASN A 502 4.87 -22.93 -17.41
C ASN A 502 5.68 -23.98 -16.62
N ALA A 503 5.00 -24.74 -15.77
CA ALA A 503 5.58 -25.97 -15.22
C ALA A 503 5.83 -27.05 -16.31
N ASP A 504 5.26 -26.88 -17.51
CA ASP A 504 5.41 -27.82 -18.64
C ASP A 504 6.68 -27.60 -19.48
N GLN A 505 7.45 -26.51 -19.29
CA GLN A 505 8.70 -26.33 -20.03
C GLN A 505 9.94 -26.94 -19.35
N GLN A 506 9.84 -27.40 -18.12
CA GLN A 506 10.94 -28.08 -17.42
C GLN A 506 10.87 -29.62 -17.50
N MET A 507 9.90 -30.18 -18.20
CA MET A 507 9.77 -31.63 -18.42
C MET A 507 9.81 -32.01 -19.92
N LYS A 508 10.52 -31.28 -20.75
CA LYS A 508 10.92 -31.74 -22.08
C LYS A 508 12.42 -31.77 -22.19
#